data_747d9a3647de5938888f05909f7ff230
#
_entry.id   747d9a3647de5938888f05909f7ff230
#
_cell.length_a   1.000
_cell.length_b   1.000
_cell.length_c   1.000
_cell.angle_alpha   90.00
_cell.angle_beta   90.00
_cell.angle_gamma   90.00
#
_symmetry.space_group_name_H-M   'P 1'
#
loop_
_entity.id
_entity.type
_entity.pdbx_description
1 polymer ?
#
loop_
_entity_poly.entity_id
_entity_poly.type
_entity_poly.pdbx_seq_one_letter_code
_entity_poly.pdbx_strand_id
1 'polypeptide(L)'
;MKKHLVIISTFLIVAFAFCLFIKANAGWPVPMGERADGYELVFEDHFNGNQLDTARWSIPPRGNSTWSRWISKDKRVVEIKKGKLTCRAIPNKDRSQDSATMLTGAIWTKDKFAFKYGRVEVRMRTNLQPGNFPAAWMGRQWGKGNVPPYGEIDIVEMVGNDRKARHAFHTEYTTKTPKHGINN
;
A
#
# COMPACT_ATOMS: atom_id res chain seq x y z
N MET A 1 -11.38 0.96 32.01
CA MET A 1 -11.83 0.55 30.66
C MET A 1 -11.32 -0.86 30.42
N LYS A 2 -12.20 -1.80 30.17
CA LYS A 2 -11.87 -3.23 30.02
C LYS A 2 -11.30 -3.47 28.60
N LYS A 3 -10.06 -3.98 28.54
CA LYS A 3 -9.43 -4.42 27.30
C LYS A 3 -9.94 -5.83 26.97
N HIS A 4 -10.50 -6.04 25.79
CA HIS A 4 -10.96 -7.36 25.35
C HIS A 4 -9.85 -8.01 24.52
N LEU A 5 -9.40 -9.18 24.98
CA LEU A 5 -8.45 -10.04 24.30
C LEU A 5 -9.23 -11.19 23.64
N VAL A 6 -9.14 -11.36 22.34
CA VAL A 6 -9.66 -12.56 21.65
C VAL A 6 -8.47 -13.40 21.21
N ILE A 7 -8.29 -14.56 21.86
CA ILE A 7 -7.29 -15.56 21.49
C ILE A 7 -8.02 -16.69 20.80
N ILE A 8 -7.69 -16.96 19.53
CA ILE A 8 -8.03 -18.24 18.89
C ILE A 8 -6.79 -19.10 18.91
N SER A 9 -6.78 -20.06 19.86
CA SER A 9 -5.72 -21.05 20.04
C SER A 9 -6.13 -22.36 19.40
N THR A 10 -5.34 -22.88 18.50
CA THR A 10 -5.18 -24.33 18.33
C THR A 10 -3.80 -24.60 17.71
N PHE A 11 -3.06 -25.31 18.46
CA PHE A 11 -1.85 -26.12 18.30
C PHE A 11 -0.72 -25.70 19.25
N LEU A 12 -0.79 -26.31 20.41
CA LEU A 12 0.24 -26.33 21.42
C LEU A 12 1.19 -27.52 21.19
N ILE A 13 2.44 -27.32 21.53
CA ILE A 13 3.45 -28.18 22.16
C ILE A 13 4.78 -28.42 21.40
N VAL A 14 4.98 -28.07 20.17
CA VAL A 14 6.34 -28.23 19.58
C VAL A 14 7.08 -26.90 19.34
N ALA A 15 6.48 -25.78 19.67
CA ALA A 15 6.99 -24.44 19.34
C ALA A 15 7.94 -23.82 20.38
N PHE A 16 8.15 -24.41 21.55
CA PHE A 16 8.88 -23.72 22.64
C PHE A 16 10.40 -23.68 22.48
N ALA A 17 10.98 -24.63 21.76
CA ALA A 17 12.44 -24.67 21.55
C ALA A 17 12.89 -23.85 20.30
N PHE A 18 11.98 -23.58 19.36
CA PHE A 18 12.31 -22.85 18.13
C PHE A 18 12.14 -21.33 18.24
N CYS A 19 11.38 -20.85 19.22
CA CYS A 19 11.13 -19.41 19.42
C CYS A 19 12.32 -18.63 20.00
N LEU A 20 13.29 -19.29 20.61
CA LEU A 20 14.45 -18.59 21.20
C LEU A 20 15.53 -18.22 20.20
N PHE A 21 15.57 -18.85 19.02
CA PHE A 21 16.58 -18.54 17.99
C PHE A 21 16.14 -17.49 16.95
N ILE A 22 14.86 -17.15 16.89
CA ILE A 22 14.34 -16.19 15.91
C ILE A 22 14.36 -14.73 16.41
N LYS A 23 14.64 -14.51 17.70
CA LYS A 23 14.63 -13.16 18.28
C LYS A 23 15.77 -12.23 17.86
N ALA A 24 16.77 -12.72 17.14
CA ALA A 24 17.96 -11.92 16.87
C ALA A 24 18.02 -11.24 15.49
N ASN A 25 17.22 -11.66 14.50
CA ASN A 25 17.37 -11.16 13.11
C ASN A 25 16.08 -10.92 12.30
N ALA A 26 14.91 -10.98 12.90
CA ALA A 26 13.66 -10.76 12.17
C ALA A 26 13.06 -9.41 12.52
N GLY A 27 13.60 -8.36 11.93
CA GLY A 27 13.00 -7.02 12.02
C GLY A 27 11.63 -6.88 11.36
N TRP A 28 11.03 -7.97 10.83
CA TRP A 28 9.74 -7.93 10.14
C TRP A 28 9.23 -9.33 9.74
N PRO A 29 7.94 -9.65 9.88
CA PRO A 29 6.87 -8.81 10.45
C PRO A 29 6.91 -8.81 11.97
N VAL A 30 6.54 -7.69 12.58
CA VAL A 30 6.26 -7.64 14.00
C VAL A 30 5.01 -8.49 14.26
N PRO A 31 5.04 -9.48 15.17
CA PRO A 31 3.87 -10.30 15.45
C PRO A 31 2.65 -9.45 15.80
N MET A 32 1.45 -9.89 15.39
CA MET A 32 0.20 -9.30 15.85
C MET A 32 0.12 -9.40 17.37
N GLY A 33 -0.02 -8.28 18.05
CA GLY A 33 -0.11 -8.17 19.48
C GLY A 33 0.08 -6.73 19.93
N GLU A 34 -0.13 -6.48 21.20
CA GLU A 34 0.16 -5.17 21.80
C GLU A 34 1.61 -4.79 21.46
N ARG A 35 1.78 -3.77 20.63
CA ARG A 35 3.11 -3.26 20.34
C ARG A 35 3.62 -2.55 21.57
N ALA A 36 4.85 -2.82 21.96
CA ALA A 36 5.52 -2.21 23.10
C ALA A 36 5.61 -0.66 23.01
N ASP A 37 5.26 -0.09 21.85
CA ASP A 37 5.27 1.33 21.54
C ASP A 37 3.90 2.03 21.72
N GLY A 38 2.89 1.32 22.23
CA GLY A 38 1.56 1.89 22.49
C GLY A 38 0.64 2.02 21.29
N TYR A 39 1.00 1.53 20.11
CA TYR A 39 0.13 1.49 18.94
C TYR A 39 -0.80 0.29 18.96
N GLU A 40 -2.05 0.49 18.57
CA GLU A 40 -3.03 -0.56 18.30
C GLU A 40 -3.02 -0.88 16.80
N LEU A 41 -3.00 -2.18 16.45
CA LEU A 41 -3.12 -2.61 15.06
C LEU A 41 -4.58 -2.52 14.62
N VAL A 42 -4.87 -1.60 13.70
CA VAL A 42 -6.23 -1.35 13.19
C VAL A 42 -6.46 -1.84 11.76
N PHE A 43 -5.39 -2.08 11.02
CA PHE A 43 -5.45 -2.59 9.65
C PHE A 43 -4.18 -3.36 9.30
N GLU A 44 -4.35 -4.50 8.65
CA GLU A 44 -3.25 -5.34 8.20
C GLU A 44 -3.69 -6.19 7.01
N ASP A 45 -2.82 -6.41 6.05
CA ASP A 45 -3.03 -7.41 5.00
C ASP A 45 -1.70 -8.07 4.60
N HIS A 46 -1.64 -9.37 4.74
CA HIS A 46 -0.50 -10.21 4.33
C HIS A 46 -0.68 -10.84 2.95
N PHE A 47 -1.81 -10.56 2.29
CA PHE A 47 -2.12 -11.09 0.96
C PHE A 47 -2.02 -12.63 0.86
N ASN A 48 -2.44 -13.34 1.93
CA ASN A 48 -2.34 -14.81 2.01
C ASN A 48 -3.33 -15.55 1.12
N GLY A 49 -4.33 -14.87 0.58
CA GLY A 49 -5.29 -15.43 -0.37
C GLY A 49 -4.71 -15.63 -1.77
N ASN A 50 -5.59 -15.93 -2.71
CA ASN A 50 -5.31 -16.03 -4.14
C ASN A 50 -6.07 -14.97 -4.97
N GLN A 51 -6.83 -14.12 -4.31
CA GLN A 51 -7.61 -13.03 -4.89
C GLN A 51 -7.54 -11.80 -3.98
N LEU A 52 -7.78 -10.63 -4.56
CA LEU A 52 -7.88 -9.38 -3.81
C LEU A 52 -9.08 -9.45 -2.88
N ASP A 53 -8.88 -9.18 -1.59
CA ASP A 53 -9.96 -9.02 -0.63
C ASP A 53 -10.74 -7.73 -0.95
N THR A 54 -11.89 -7.90 -1.59
CA THR A 54 -12.72 -6.78 -2.02
C THR A 54 -13.46 -6.07 -0.89
N ALA A 55 -13.47 -6.62 0.33
CA ALA A 55 -13.95 -5.90 1.51
C ALA A 55 -12.95 -4.83 1.95
N ARG A 56 -11.64 -5.04 1.71
CA ARG A 56 -10.55 -4.16 2.12
C ARG A 56 -10.01 -3.30 0.99
N TRP A 57 -9.98 -3.82 -0.23
CA TRP A 57 -9.32 -3.23 -1.38
C TRP A 57 -10.22 -3.09 -2.59
N SER A 58 -9.96 -2.14 -3.41
CA SER A 58 -10.49 -2.06 -4.77
C SER A 58 -9.41 -1.60 -5.74
N ILE A 59 -9.62 -1.91 -7.02
CA ILE A 59 -8.79 -1.37 -8.10
C ILE A 59 -9.32 0.04 -8.40
N PRO A 60 -8.47 1.09 -8.37
CA PRO A 60 -8.88 2.44 -8.75
C PRO A 60 -9.46 2.48 -10.17
N PRO A 61 -10.40 3.37 -10.44
CA PRO A 61 -10.82 3.61 -11.81
C PRO A 61 -9.67 4.23 -12.61
N ARG A 62 -9.66 3.99 -13.91
CA ARG A 62 -8.78 4.71 -14.83
C ARG A 62 -9.12 6.18 -14.80
N GLY A 63 -8.12 7.04 -14.73
CA GLY A 63 -8.23 8.49 -14.70
C GLY A 63 -7.32 9.14 -15.74
N ASN A 64 -7.18 10.46 -15.67
CA ASN A 64 -6.38 11.26 -16.60
C ASN A 64 -4.97 11.61 -16.07
N SER A 65 -4.69 11.35 -14.78
CA SER A 65 -3.39 11.61 -14.19
C SER A 65 -2.33 10.62 -14.70
N THR A 66 -1.07 10.97 -14.57
CA THR A 66 0.05 10.13 -15.01
C THR A 66 0.05 8.76 -14.38
N TRP A 67 -0.29 8.66 -13.10
CA TRP A 67 -0.34 7.39 -12.36
C TRP A 67 -1.58 6.55 -12.67
N SER A 68 -2.71 7.17 -13.08
CA SER A 68 -4.00 6.49 -13.20
C SER A 68 -4.45 6.19 -14.64
N ARG A 69 -3.84 6.83 -15.64
CA ARG A 69 -4.30 6.75 -17.03
C ARG A 69 -4.25 5.36 -17.68
N TRP A 70 -3.50 4.44 -17.08
CA TRP A 70 -3.38 3.08 -17.59
C TRP A 70 -3.82 2.01 -16.59
N ILE A 71 -4.46 2.40 -15.49
CA ILE A 71 -5.00 1.45 -14.54
C ILE A 71 -5.98 0.51 -15.25
N SER A 72 -5.85 -0.78 -14.94
CA SER A 72 -6.65 -1.83 -15.54
C SER A 72 -7.10 -2.85 -14.50
N LYS A 73 -8.26 -3.45 -14.76
CA LYS A 73 -8.79 -4.61 -14.01
C LYS A 73 -8.28 -5.94 -14.56
N ASP A 74 -7.37 -5.92 -15.53
CA ASP A 74 -6.76 -7.12 -16.06
C ASP A 74 -6.02 -7.88 -14.95
N LYS A 75 -6.31 -9.17 -14.82
CA LYS A 75 -5.72 -10.04 -13.78
C LYS A 75 -4.20 -10.16 -13.88
N ARG A 76 -3.61 -9.83 -15.02
CA ARG A 76 -2.15 -9.83 -15.22
C ARG A 76 -1.44 -8.70 -14.49
N VAL A 77 -2.13 -7.60 -14.21
CA VAL A 77 -1.51 -6.40 -13.58
C VAL A 77 -1.70 -6.32 -12.08
N VAL A 78 -2.70 -7.03 -11.51
CA VAL A 78 -2.85 -7.18 -10.05
C VAL A 78 -2.96 -8.67 -9.73
N GLU A 79 -1.98 -9.20 -9.04
CA GLU A 79 -1.94 -10.62 -8.66
C GLU A 79 -1.69 -10.77 -7.17
N ILE A 80 -2.47 -11.64 -6.52
CA ILE A 80 -2.24 -12.10 -5.15
C ILE A 80 -1.76 -13.55 -5.23
N LYS A 81 -0.56 -13.81 -4.72
CA LYS A 81 0.03 -15.15 -4.74
C LYS A 81 1.11 -15.31 -3.69
N LYS A 82 1.03 -16.41 -2.92
CA LYS A 82 2.05 -16.78 -1.92
C LYS A 82 2.37 -15.65 -0.94
N GLY A 83 1.34 -15.04 -0.35
CA GLY A 83 1.50 -13.96 0.62
C GLY A 83 2.06 -12.67 0.02
N LYS A 84 1.76 -12.39 -1.25
CA LYS A 84 2.27 -11.20 -1.94
C LYS A 84 1.22 -10.61 -2.86
N LEU A 85 1.09 -9.30 -2.79
CA LEU A 85 0.48 -8.50 -3.84
C LEU A 85 1.57 -8.14 -4.87
N THR A 86 1.25 -8.33 -6.13
CA THR A 86 2.09 -7.86 -7.25
C THR A 86 1.29 -6.93 -8.14
N CYS A 87 1.72 -5.67 -8.21
CA CYS A 87 1.23 -4.71 -9.19
C CYS A 87 2.24 -4.61 -10.34
N ARG A 88 1.77 -4.71 -11.58
CA ARG A 88 2.62 -4.68 -12.78
C ARG A 88 2.26 -3.54 -13.71
N ALA A 89 3.23 -3.09 -14.47
CA ALA A 89 3.05 -2.32 -15.68
C ALA A 89 3.47 -3.20 -16.87
N ILE A 90 2.56 -3.44 -17.81
CA ILE A 90 2.79 -4.29 -18.98
C ILE A 90 2.31 -3.61 -20.27
N PRO A 91 2.97 -3.83 -21.42
CA PRO A 91 2.41 -3.42 -22.71
C PRO A 91 1.07 -4.10 -22.97
N ASN A 92 0.11 -3.33 -23.49
CA ASN A 92 -1.14 -3.88 -23.97
C ASN A 92 -0.99 -4.30 -25.45
N LYS A 93 -0.79 -5.59 -25.68
CA LYS A 93 -0.58 -6.14 -27.02
C LYS A 93 -1.89 -6.27 -27.81
N ASP A 94 -2.99 -6.53 -27.10
CA ASP A 94 -4.32 -6.58 -27.70
C ASP A 94 -5.14 -5.37 -27.28
N ARG A 95 -5.40 -4.48 -28.20
CA ARG A 95 -6.15 -3.24 -27.98
C ARG A 95 -7.61 -3.31 -28.44
N SER A 96 -8.08 -4.47 -28.82
CA SER A 96 -9.47 -4.65 -29.28
C SER A 96 -10.47 -4.39 -28.17
N GLN A 97 -10.14 -4.76 -26.93
CA GLN A 97 -10.99 -4.59 -25.76
C GLN A 97 -10.61 -3.36 -24.90
N ASP A 98 -9.39 -2.89 -25.01
CA ASP A 98 -8.86 -1.74 -24.27
C ASP A 98 -7.82 -1.01 -25.11
N SER A 99 -8.14 0.19 -25.57
CA SER A 99 -7.30 0.99 -26.48
C SER A 99 -6.00 1.51 -25.82
N ALA A 100 -5.85 1.41 -24.49
CA ALA A 100 -4.66 1.86 -23.80
C ALA A 100 -3.40 1.14 -24.31
N THR A 101 -2.29 1.86 -24.38
CA THR A 101 -0.99 1.30 -24.81
C THR A 101 -0.31 0.46 -23.75
N MET A 102 -0.59 0.76 -22.49
CA MET A 102 -0.06 0.08 -21.30
C MET A 102 -1.21 -0.29 -20.39
N LEU A 103 -1.02 -1.33 -19.58
CA LEU A 103 -1.91 -1.69 -18.47
C LEU A 103 -1.09 -1.66 -17.19
N THR A 104 -1.61 -0.99 -16.15
CA THR A 104 -0.94 -0.88 -14.85
C THR A 104 -1.85 -1.36 -13.72
N GLY A 105 -1.24 -1.99 -12.72
CA GLY A 105 -1.91 -2.45 -11.52
C GLY A 105 -1.79 -1.44 -10.39
N ALA A 106 -2.90 -1.20 -9.70
CA ALA A 106 -2.95 -0.46 -8.45
C ALA A 106 -4.11 -0.97 -7.61
N ILE A 107 -4.00 -0.81 -6.28
CA ILE A 107 -5.09 -1.04 -5.34
C ILE A 107 -5.18 0.11 -4.36
N TRP A 108 -6.36 0.34 -3.77
CA TRP A 108 -6.58 1.33 -2.73
C TRP A 108 -7.65 0.88 -1.73
N THR A 109 -7.66 1.52 -0.57
CA THR A 109 -8.67 1.31 0.49
C THR A 109 -9.79 2.33 0.46
N LYS A 110 -9.92 3.12 -0.62
CA LYS A 110 -10.93 4.18 -0.71
C LYS A 110 -12.32 3.66 -0.39
N ASP A 111 -13.04 4.38 0.49
CA ASP A 111 -14.39 4.06 0.99
C ASP A 111 -14.50 2.73 1.77
N LYS A 112 -13.38 2.12 2.13
CA LYS A 112 -13.30 0.86 2.88
C LYS A 112 -12.58 1.03 4.21
N PHE A 113 -11.42 1.66 4.21
CA PHE A 113 -10.64 1.94 5.41
C PHE A 113 -9.97 3.29 5.30
N ALA A 114 -10.05 4.08 6.37
CA ALA A 114 -9.33 5.33 6.56
C ALA A 114 -9.01 5.53 8.03
N PHE A 115 -7.96 6.27 8.31
CA PHE A 115 -7.58 6.66 9.67
C PHE A 115 -7.06 8.09 9.65
N LYS A 116 -6.93 8.72 10.83
CA LYS A 116 -6.49 10.11 10.96
C LYS A 116 -5.11 10.24 11.56
N TYR A 117 -4.80 9.43 12.56
CA TYR A 117 -3.53 9.43 13.27
C TYR A 117 -3.01 8.01 13.38
N GLY A 118 -1.69 7.84 13.36
CA GLY A 118 -1.09 6.54 13.54
C GLY A 118 0.21 6.38 12.78
N ARG A 119 0.60 5.13 12.59
CA ARG A 119 1.79 4.71 11.86
C ARG A 119 1.40 3.76 10.73
N VAL A 120 2.00 3.94 9.57
CA VAL A 120 1.87 3.03 8.43
C VAL A 120 3.20 2.37 8.16
N GLU A 121 3.17 1.06 7.99
CA GLU A 121 4.34 0.29 7.58
C GLU A 121 4.02 -0.48 6.30
N VAL A 122 4.85 -0.33 5.30
CA VAL A 122 4.72 -1.02 4.02
C VAL A 122 6.01 -1.78 3.72
N ARG A 123 5.90 -3.11 3.59
CA ARG A 123 6.99 -3.92 3.08
C ARG A 123 6.83 -4.12 1.59
N MET A 124 7.72 -3.56 0.79
CA MET A 124 7.64 -3.65 -0.66
C MET A 124 9.00 -3.93 -1.31
N ARG A 125 8.95 -4.47 -2.51
CA ARG A 125 10.09 -4.59 -3.42
C ARG A 125 9.67 -4.06 -4.78
N THR A 126 10.51 -3.26 -5.38
CA THR A 126 10.28 -2.69 -6.71
C THR A 126 11.25 -3.28 -7.72
N ASN A 127 10.79 -3.45 -8.95
CA ASN A 127 11.65 -3.69 -10.10
C ASN A 127 11.77 -2.37 -10.85
N LEU A 128 12.92 -1.70 -10.67
CA LEU A 128 13.16 -0.39 -11.25
C LEU A 128 13.52 -0.53 -12.73
N GLN A 129 12.73 0.08 -13.58
CA GLN A 129 12.93 0.13 -15.02
C GLN A 129 12.56 1.53 -15.54
N PRO A 130 13.16 2.00 -16.62
CA PRO A 130 12.73 3.24 -17.26
C PRO A 130 11.22 3.24 -17.51
N GLY A 131 10.54 4.32 -17.12
CA GLY A 131 9.09 4.47 -17.24
C GLY A 131 8.25 3.89 -16.10
N ASN A 132 8.84 3.12 -15.18
CA ASN A 132 8.14 2.66 -13.99
C ASN A 132 8.01 3.79 -12.94
N PHE A 133 6.93 3.74 -12.19
CA PHE A 133 6.67 4.65 -11.06
C PHE A 133 5.97 3.89 -9.93
N PRO A 134 6.68 2.94 -9.28
CA PRO A 134 6.13 2.26 -8.13
C PRO A 134 6.05 3.19 -6.93
N ALA A 135 4.89 3.18 -6.25
CA ALA A 135 4.62 4.03 -5.10
C ALA A 135 3.77 3.32 -4.04
N ALA A 136 3.95 3.74 -2.80
CA ALA A 136 3.01 3.52 -1.71
C ALA A 136 2.73 4.88 -1.06
N TRP A 137 1.45 5.27 -1.02
CA TRP A 137 1.05 6.60 -0.63
C TRP A 137 -0.33 6.63 0.00
N MET A 138 -0.67 7.71 0.64
CA MET A 138 -1.95 7.96 1.28
C MET A 138 -2.58 9.22 0.72
N GLY A 139 -3.81 9.10 0.25
CA GLY A 139 -4.64 10.22 -0.14
C GLY A 139 -5.73 10.49 0.89
N ARG A 140 -6.29 11.69 0.88
CA ARG A 140 -7.46 11.99 1.70
C ARG A 140 -8.67 11.18 1.24
N GLN A 141 -9.59 10.92 2.17
CA GLN A 141 -10.88 10.36 1.82
C GLN A 141 -11.80 11.49 1.30
N TRP A 142 -12.23 11.38 0.06
CA TRP A 142 -13.08 12.36 -0.61
C TRP A 142 -14.52 12.30 -0.10
N GLY A 143 -15.15 13.46 0.06
CA GLY A 143 -16.61 13.58 0.17
C GLY A 143 -17.23 13.32 1.54
N LYS A 144 -16.45 13.16 2.61
CA LYS A 144 -16.99 13.00 3.97
C LYS A 144 -16.45 14.07 4.92
N GLY A 145 -17.36 14.93 5.40
CA GLY A 145 -17.06 15.96 6.42
C GLY A 145 -16.24 17.14 5.91
N ASN A 146 -15.82 18.00 6.83
CA ASN A 146 -14.91 19.12 6.57
C ASN A 146 -13.49 18.63 6.41
N VAL A 147 -13.19 17.98 5.30
CA VAL A 147 -11.85 17.49 4.97
C VAL A 147 -11.12 18.63 4.23
N PRO A 148 -9.85 18.92 4.56
CA PRO A 148 -9.06 19.88 3.81
C PRO A 148 -9.13 19.60 2.30
N PRO A 149 -9.17 20.62 1.46
CA PRO A 149 -9.39 20.44 0.01
C PRO A 149 -8.32 19.62 -0.66
N TYR A 150 -7.10 19.51 -0.09
CA TYR A 150 -6.03 18.69 -0.62
C TYR A 150 -5.16 18.11 0.51
N GLY A 151 -4.73 16.86 0.33
CA GLY A 151 -3.80 16.19 1.24
C GLY A 151 -3.34 14.85 0.69
N GLU A 152 -2.03 14.65 0.61
CA GLU A 152 -1.38 13.43 0.16
C GLU A 152 -0.07 13.24 0.94
N ILE A 153 0.23 12.02 1.29
CA ILE A 153 1.48 11.63 1.94
C ILE A 153 2.07 10.47 1.15
N ASP A 154 3.20 10.72 0.51
CA ASP A 154 3.92 9.69 -0.21
C ASP A 154 4.91 9.02 0.73
N ILE A 155 4.56 7.79 1.14
CA ILE A 155 5.41 6.99 2.01
C ILE A 155 6.68 6.60 1.26
N VAL A 156 6.53 6.24 -0.01
CA VAL A 156 7.65 6.00 -0.92
C VAL A 156 7.19 6.14 -2.38
N GLU A 157 7.98 6.84 -3.15
CA GLU A 157 7.91 6.90 -4.60
C GLU A 157 9.27 6.61 -5.21
N MET A 158 9.30 5.84 -6.30
CA MET A 158 10.52 5.53 -7.04
C MET A 158 10.27 5.76 -8.53
N VAL A 159 11.14 6.51 -9.18
CA VAL A 159 10.94 6.96 -10.57
C VAL A 159 11.95 6.28 -11.49
N GLY A 160 11.43 5.56 -12.46
CA GLY A 160 12.23 4.94 -13.51
C GLY A 160 13.25 3.95 -12.95
N ASN A 161 14.51 4.14 -13.29
CA ASN A 161 15.65 3.36 -12.81
C ASN A 161 16.46 4.10 -11.72
N ASP A 162 15.97 5.24 -11.24
CA ASP A 162 16.59 5.94 -10.10
C ASP A 162 16.38 5.12 -8.83
N ARG A 163 17.47 4.77 -8.17
CA ARG A 163 17.45 3.95 -6.94
C ARG A 163 17.11 4.74 -5.68
N LYS A 164 16.65 5.98 -5.83
CA LYS A 164 16.25 6.82 -4.70
C LYS A 164 14.81 6.56 -4.33
N ALA A 165 14.58 6.31 -3.04
CA ALA A 165 13.24 6.41 -2.46
C ALA A 165 12.97 7.89 -2.15
N ARG A 166 11.87 8.41 -2.67
CA ARG A 166 11.39 9.78 -2.41
C ARG A 166 10.24 9.71 -1.45
N HIS A 167 10.16 10.70 -0.57
CA HIS A 167 9.05 10.93 0.33
C HIS A 167 8.52 12.32 0.07
N ALA A 168 7.20 12.51 0.04
CA ALA A 168 6.61 13.82 -0.20
C ALA A 168 5.36 14.05 0.65
N PHE A 169 5.10 15.31 0.95
CA PHE A 169 3.86 15.80 1.54
C PHE A 169 3.25 16.82 0.61
N HIS A 170 2.04 16.56 0.15
CA HIS A 170 1.28 17.47 -0.67
C HIS A 170 0.10 18.02 0.12
N THR A 171 0.07 19.31 0.29
CA THR A 171 -0.98 20.04 1.00
C THR A 171 -1.45 21.20 0.15
N GLU A 172 -2.53 21.85 0.56
CA GLU A 172 -2.95 23.10 -0.10
C GLU A 172 -1.84 24.15 -0.13
N TYR A 173 -1.07 24.22 0.96
CA TYR A 173 0.06 25.14 1.06
C TYR A 173 1.18 24.79 0.06
N THR A 174 1.62 23.54 0.01
CA THR A 174 2.70 23.11 -0.91
C THR A 174 2.28 23.19 -2.37
N THR A 175 0.99 23.00 -2.66
CA THR A 175 0.47 23.07 -4.03
C THR A 175 0.31 24.49 -4.54
N LYS A 176 -0.09 25.41 -3.67
CA LYS A 176 -0.26 26.85 -4.02
C LYS A 176 1.06 27.63 -4.00
N THR A 177 2.08 27.12 -3.35
CA THR A 177 3.38 27.77 -3.20
C THR A 177 4.49 26.90 -3.81
N PRO A 178 4.67 26.91 -5.14
CA PRO A 178 5.51 25.94 -5.87
C PRO A 178 7.00 25.92 -5.48
N LYS A 179 7.47 26.86 -4.66
CA LYS A 179 8.89 27.02 -4.32
C LYS A 179 9.33 26.31 -3.04
N HIS A 180 8.45 25.61 -2.36
CA HIS A 180 8.77 24.93 -1.11
C HIS A 180 8.39 23.44 -1.14
N GLY A 181 8.77 22.73 -2.19
CA GLY A 181 8.92 21.29 -2.12
C GLY A 181 10.06 21.00 -1.14
N ILE A 182 9.76 20.48 0.03
CA ILE A 182 10.77 19.90 0.90
C ILE A 182 11.13 18.55 0.27
N ASN A 183 12.08 18.59 -0.66
CA ASN A 183 12.78 17.41 -1.13
C ASN A 183 13.94 17.18 -0.15
N ASN A 184 13.80 16.25 0.74
CA ASN A 184 14.90 15.70 1.51
C ASN A 184 15.43 14.45 0.83
#